data_7cb9c4ad4c841a03d6caf4e310b2a3a7
#
_entry.id   7cb9c4ad4c841a03d6caf4e310b2a3a7
#
_cell.length_a   1.000
_cell.length_b   1.000
_cell.length_c   1.000
_cell.angle_alpha   90.00
_cell.angle_beta   90.00
_cell.angle_gamma   90.00
#
_symmetry.space_group_name_H-M   'P 1'
#
loop_
_entity.id
_entity.type
_entity.pdbx_description
1 polymer ?
#
loop_
_entity_poly.entity_id
_entity_poly.type
_entity_poly.pdbx_seq_one_letter_code
_entity_poly.pdbx_strand_id
1 'polypeptide(L)'
;MSNIQTEDIRNIAIVGHGTSGKTILAETMLYNAGETNRIGKIEDGTTISDYHHQEINRQISISNTPLHCNWLDKRVNIQDTPGFLDFLGEAKSSLRISDLSVIAVPATSGLETGTDIVSGYADEYGIPKMYVVTMLDKEHTKFNAIVSDLQSHFSRRVFPLTLPVNAGPGFNQVADVLRKTLMTYSSDASGKSEEGDLPEDLKEKIDQMHEELIEFIAESDDTLLEKFFDQGGLSEEELRSGLHEAILSGSIIPLVATAAQTNVGVTRLLDFISKYCPSPADVAEVSVTKSGSDDEMMITASTDQPTSLFIYKTVSEPHVGELSFFRVYSGSVKSGQDLRNTSRHSNERMGPIFSMNGKNRKDAGVLNAGDIGAVVKLKNTHTGDTLCDAKLDIELPGIVFPAPSIHEAVVTKSKGDEEKIATGLATLHEEDPTFVYRVDSELKQTIISGLGELQLEIVVDRLKQKFNVEVDLIEPKVPYRETIRGKGESKYRHKKQSGGAGQFAEVWMTVEPKARGEGVEFSNSLVGQSVDRVFVPSVEKGVNAACVE
;
A
#
# COMPACT_ATOMS: atom_id res chain seq x y z
N MET A 1 -3.47 12.81 -27.40
CA MET A 1 -3.41 11.42 -26.92
C MET A 1 -4.70 10.77 -27.36
N SER A 2 -4.67 9.50 -27.80
CA SER A 2 -5.88 8.73 -28.05
C SER A 2 -6.66 8.61 -26.73
N ASN A 3 -7.98 8.79 -26.80
CA ASN A 3 -8.87 8.62 -25.67
C ASN A 3 -8.89 7.12 -25.34
N ILE A 4 -8.17 6.68 -24.29
CA ILE A 4 -8.07 5.28 -23.91
C ILE A 4 -9.42 4.88 -23.31
N GLN A 5 -10.01 3.77 -23.79
CA GLN A 5 -11.26 3.27 -23.25
C GLN A 5 -11.02 2.46 -21.97
N THR A 6 -12.01 2.38 -21.09
CA THR A 6 -11.92 1.66 -19.81
C THR A 6 -11.51 0.18 -19.99
N GLU A 7 -12.01 -0.48 -21.00
CA GLU A 7 -11.68 -1.87 -21.39
C GLU A 7 -10.25 -2.08 -21.89
N ASP A 8 -9.57 -0.97 -22.27
CA ASP A 8 -8.19 -1.01 -22.74
C ASP A 8 -7.17 -0.72 -21.63
N ILE A 9 -7.62 -0.50 -20.39
CA ILE A 9 -6.77 -0.24 -19.23
C ILE A 9 -6.46 -1.55 -18.50
N ARG A 10 -5.25 -1.67 -17.97
CA ARG A 10 -4.80 -2.72 -17.06
C ARG A 10 -4.10 -2.07 -15.87
N ASN A 11 -4.73 -2.08 -14.71
CA ASN A 11 -4.13 -1.54 -13.48
C ASN A 11 -3.52 -2.67 -12.68
N ILE A 12 -2.21 -2.71 -12.58
CA ILE A 12 -1.49 -3.75 -11.85
C ILE A 12 -0.68 -3.17 -10.69
N ALA A 13 -0.63 -3.89 -9.57
CA ALA A 13 0.35 -3.64 -8.51
C ALA A 13 1.39 -4.76 -8.51
N ILE A 14 2.65 -4.43 -8.69
CA ILE A 14 3.76 -5.37 -8.51
C ILE A 14 4.15 -5.37 -7.04
N VAL A 15 3.82 -6.45 -6.35
CA VAL A 15 4.01 -6.62 -4.90
C VAL A 15 4.86 -7.87 -4.60
N GLY A 16 5.27 -8.04 -3.37
CA GLY A 16 6.10 -9.18 -2.92
C GLY A 16 7.11 -8.76 -1.88
N HIS A 17 7.86 -9.72 -1.34
CA HIS A 17 8.87 -9.48 -0.31
C HIS A 17 10.00 -8.54 -0.79
N GLY A 18 10.79 -8.01 0.15
CA GLY A 18 12.01 -7.25 -0.15
C GLY A 18 12.94 -8.06 -1.06
N THR A 19 13.64 -7.39 -1.98
CA THR A 19 14.60 -8.03 -2.91
C THR A 19 14.03 -9.07 -3.89
N SER A 20 12.70 -9.19 -4.04
CA SER A 20 12.08 -10.14 -4.98
C SER A 20 12.14 -9.71 -6.46
N GLY A 21 12.81 -8.60 -6.79
CA GLY A 21 13.04 -8.16 -8.17
C GLY A 21 11.91 -7.35 -8.81
N LYS A 22 10.99 -6.80 -8.02
CA LYS A 22 9.82 -6.00 -8.46
C LYS A 22 10.21 -4.81 -9.33
N THR A 23 11.08 -3.96 -8.82
CA THR A 23 11.52 -2.74 -9.50
C THR A 23 12.22 -3.05 -10.82
N ILE A 24 13.09 -4.06 -10.87
CA ILE A 24 13.74 -4.46 -12.14
C ILE A 24 12.70 -5.07 -13.11
N LEU A 25 11.68 -5.75 -12.61
CA LEU A 25 10.58 -6.24 -13.44
C LEU A 25 9.81 -5.06 -14.06
N ALA A 26 9.45 -4.05 -13.27
CA ALA A 26 8.79 -2.84 -13.75
C ALA A 26 9.65 -2.08 -14.77
N GLU A 27 10.95 -1.88 -14.50
CA GLU A 27 11.91 -1.24 -15.41
C GLU A 27 12.00 -1.98 -16.76
N THR A 28 12.02 -3.32 -16.71
CA THR A 28 12.11 -4.15 -17.91
C THR A 28 10.80 -4.10 -18.71
N MET A 29 9.65 -4.02 -18.05
CA MET A 29 8.36 -3.80 -18.72
C MET A 29 8.33 -2.45 -19.45
N LEU A 30 8.80 -1.36 -18.83
CA LEU A 30 8.91 -0.04 -19.47
C LEU A 30 9.88 -0.06 -20.66
N TYR A 31 11.01 -0.74 -20.53
CA TYR A 31 11.98 -0.89 -21.61
C TYR A 31 11.39 -1.62 -22.82
N ASN A 32 10.74 -2.75 -22.60
CA ASN A 32 10.11 -3.54 -23.67
C ASN A 32 9.02 -2.75 -24.39
N ALA A 33 8.29 -1.91 -23.67
CA ALA A 33 7.24 -1.05 -24.21
C ALA A 33 7.80 0.23 -24.90
N GLY A 34 9.12 0.47 -24.85
CA GLY A 34 9.75 1.63 -25.47
C GLY A 34 9.60 2.94 -24.70
N GLU A 35 9.14 2.90 -23.44
CA GLU A 35 9.05 4.09 -22.58
C GLU A 35 10.46 4.52 -22.11
N THR A 36 11.42 3.59 -22.11
CA THR A 36 12.84 3.84 -21.84
C THR A 36 13.71 3.23 -22.91
N ASN A 37 14.91 3.75 -23.07
CA ASN A 37 15.91 3.25 -24.02
C ASN A 37 16.95 2.30 -23.39
N ARG A 38 16.82 2.04 -22.10
CA ARG A 38 17.64 1.07 -21.34
C ARG A 38 16.87 0.58 -20.12
N ILE A 39 17.23 -0.59 -19.61
CA ILE A 39 16.76 -1.09 -18.31
C ILE A 39 17.58 -0.38 -17.23
N GLY A 40 16.90 0.27 -16.28
CA GLY A 40 17.52 0.90 -15.11
C GLY A 40 18.14 -0.13 -14.17
N LYS A 41 19.12 0.29 -13.37
CA LYS A 41 19.77 -0.55 -12.36
C LYS A 41 19.68 0.10 -10.99
N ILE A 42 19.35 -0.67 -9.98
CA ILE A 42 19.24 -0.22 -8.59
C ILE A 42 20.61 0.23 -8.09
N GLU A 43 21.65 -0.57 -8.35
CA GLU A 43 23.02 -0.32 -7.89
C GLU A 43 23.60 0.99 -8.45
N ASP A 44 23.19 1.37 -9.66
CA ASP A 44 23.62 2.59 -10.33
C ASP A 44 22.71 3.80 -10.05
N GLY A 45 21.58 3.60 -9.30
CA GLY A 45 20.57 4.63 -9.04
C GLY A 45 19.92 5.18 -10.32
N THR A 46 19.72 4.32 -11.33
CA THR A 46 19.27 4.74 -12.67
C THR A 46 17.88 4.23 -13.02
N THR A 47 17.17 3.63 -12.08
CA THR A 47 15.77 3.22 -12.23
C THR A 47 14.85 4.44 -12.30
N ILE A 48 13.73 4.31 -12.99
CA ILE A 48 12.67 5.33 -13.02
C ILE A 48 11.87 5.31 -11.73
N SER A 49 11.70 4.13 -11.14
CA SER A 49 10.90 3.91 -9.96
C SER A 49 11.57 4.49 -8.71
N ASP A 50 12.80 4.08 -8.40
CA ASP A 50 13.53 4.52 -7.21
C ASP A 50 14.28 5.82 -7.51
N TYR A 51 13.60 6.95 -7.57
CA TYR A 51 14.20 8.23 -7.94
C TYR A 51 14.47 9.16 -6.74
N HIS A 52 13.97 8.84 -5.55
CA HIS A 52 14.26 9.62 -4.35
C HIS A 52 15.67 9.32 -3.84
N HIS A 53 16.35 10.36 -3.35
CA HIS A 53 17.72 10.25 -2.84
C HIS A 53 17.90 9.15 -1.79
N GLN A 54 16.90 8.93 -0.93
CA GLN A 54 16.94 7.90 0.10
C GLN A 54 16.85 6.48 -0.50
N GLU A 55 16.05 6.29 -1.55
CA GLU A 55 15.92 5.02 -2.29
C GLU A 55 17.24 4.69 -3.00
N ILE A 56 17.80 5.68 -3.69
CA ILE A 56 19.09 5.54 -4.39
C ILE A 56 20.21 5.19 -3.41
N ASN A 57 20.33 5.92 -2.30
CA ASN A 57 21.42 5.70 -1.34
C ASN A 57 21.31 4.38 -0.59
N ARG A 58 20.09 3.93 -0.28
CA ARG A 58 19.84 2.70 0.44
C ARG A 58 19.67 1.49 -0.48
N GLN A 59 19.52 1.74 -1.80
CA GLN A 59 19.26 0.72 -2.85
C GLN A 59 17.99 -0.11 -2.56
N ILE A 60 16.97 0.53 -2.03
CA ILE A 60 15.66 -0.06 -1.72
C ILE A 60 14.54 0.90 -2.11
N SER A 61 13.41 0.36 -2.55
CA SER A 61 12.18 1.12 -2.72
C SER A 61 11.57 1.44 -1.35
N ILE A 62 11.15 2.69 -1.16
CA ILE A 62 10.55 3.19 0.09
C ILE A 62 9.08 3.55 -0.15
N SER A 63 8.78 4.10 -1.31
CA SER A 63 7.46 4.56 -1.70
C SER A 63 6.96 3.80 -2.91
N ASN A 64 5.63 3.63 -3.06
CA ASN A 64 5.11 3.15 -4.34
C ASN A 64 5.32 4.20 -5.42
N THR A 65 5.65 3.74 -6.61
CA THR A 65 5.87 4.61 -7.77
C THR A 65 4.91 4.25 -8.88
N PRO A 66 4.04 5.19 -9.30
CA PRO A 66 3.17 4.98 -10.45
C PRO A 66 3.98 5.09 -11.75
N LEU A 67 3.83 4.05 -12.57
CA LEU A 67 4.42 3.90 -13.88
C LEU A 67 3.34 3.54 -14.89
N HIS A 68 3.62 3.72 -16.18
CA HIS A 68 2.72 3.25 -17.21
C HIS A 68 3.45 2.94 -18.50
N CYS A 69 2.88 2.03 -19.27
CA CYS A 69 3.31 1.77 -20.63
C CYS A 69 2.12 1.39 -21.52
N ASN A 70 2.34 1.38 -22.83
CA ASN A 70 1.37 0.87 -23.78
C ASN A 70 1.89 -0.43 -24.39
N TRP A 71 1.04 -1.48 -24.40
CA TRP A 71 1.39 -2.78 -24.95
C TRP A 71 0.17 -3.44 -25.61
N LEU A 72 0.30 -3.89 -26.87
CA LEU A 72 -0.78 -4.49 -27.65
C LEU A 72 -2.10 -3.69 -27.59
N ASP A 73 -2.01 -2.38 -27.85
CA ASP A 73 -3.13 -1.42 -27.80
C ASP A 73 -3.80 -1.26 -26.42
N LYS A 74 -3.20 -1.81 -25.36
CA LYS A 74 -3.65 -1.63 -23.97
C LYS A 74 -2.75 -0.64 -23.24
N ARG A 75 -3.34 0.11 -22.32
CA ARG A 75 -2.66 0.94 -21.34
C ARG A 75 -2.41 0.10 -20.09
N VAL A 76 -1.18 -0.16 -19.77
CA VAL A 76 -0.79 -0.85 -18.53
C VAL A 76 -0.31 0.18 -17.52
N ASN A 77 -1.09 0.44 -16.49
CA ASN A 77 -0.70 1.23 -15.34
C ASN A 77 -0.07 0.29 -14.30
N ILE A 78 1.12 0.61 -13.86
CA ILE A 78 1.93 -0.22 -12.97
C ILE A 78 2.17 0.54 -11.67
N GLN A 79 1.86 -0.07 -10.55
CA GLN A 79 2.28 0.41 -9.24
C GLN A 79 3.49 -0.44 -8.82
N ASP A 80 4.69 0.12 -8.90
CA ASP A 80 5.88 -0.53 -8.33
C ASP A 80 5.94 -0.24 -6.84
N THR A 81 5.95 -1.29 -6.00
CA THR A 81 5.81 -1.15 -4.56
C THR A 81 7.07 -1.55 -3.80
N PRO A 82 7.34 -0.92 -2.65
CA PRO A 82 8.37 -1.39 -1.75
C PRO A 82 8.04 -2.78 -1.22
N GLY A 83 9.06 -3.56 -0.88
CA GLY A 83 8.88 -4.93 -0.39
C GLY A 83 9.29 -5.13 1.07
N PHE A 84 9.89 -4.12 1.72
CA PHE A 84 10.21 -4.16 3.14
C PHE A 84 8.95 -3.97 3.97
N LEU A 85 8.85 -4.70 5.07
CA LEU A 85 7.66 -4.71 5.93
C LEU A 85 7.38 -3.35 6.57
N ASP A 86 8.39 -2.51 6.69
CA ASP A 86 8.31 -1.13 7.15
C ASP A 86 7.43 -0.23 6.26
N PHE A 87 7.21 -0.63 4.99
CA PHE A 87 6.48 0.16 3.99
C PHE A 87 5.23 -0.56 3.45
N LEU A 88 4.66 -1.50 4.21
CA LEU A 88 3.47 -2.25 3.80
C LEU A 88 2.25 -1.37 3.49
N GLY A 89 2.17 -0.19 4.07
CA GLY A 89 1.14 0.80 3.75
C GLY A 89 1.12 1.20 2.28
N GLU A 90 2.29 1.34 1.66
CA GLU A 90 2.45 1.67 0.24
C GLU A 90 1.96 0.53 -0.66
N ALA A 91 2.26 -0.74 -0.30
CA ALA A 91 1.77 -1.90 -1.01
C ALA A 91 0.23 -2.01 -0.89
N LYS A 92 -0.32 -1.78 0.30
CA LYS A 92 -1.77 -1.82 0.54
C LYS A 92 -2.52 -0.73 -0.22
N SER A 93 -1.97 0.49 -0.25
CA SER A 93 -2.48 1.61 -1.04
C SER A 93 -2.48 1.30 -2.54
N SER A 94 -1.42 0.69 -3.06
CA SER A 94 -1.30 0.29 -4.47
C SER A 94 -2.30 -0.80 -4.85
N LEU A 95 -2.47 -1.81 -4.01
CA LEU A 95 -3.46 -2.87 -4.23
C LEU A 95 -4.89 -2.30 -4.24
N ARG A 96 -5.21 -1.35 -3.35
CA ARG A 96 -6.55 -0.72 -3.29
C ARG A 96 -7.02 -0.12 -4.62
N ILE A 97 -6.09 0.30 -5.46
CA ILE A 97 -6.38 0.97 -6.74
C ILE A 97 -6.01 0.14 -7.96
N SER A 98 -5.71 -1.15 -7.79
CA SER A 98 -5.34 -2.06 -8.89
C SER A 98 -6.45 -3.07 -9.16
N ASP A 99 -6.44 -3.63 -10.38
CA ASP A 99 -7.39 -4.66 -10.81
C ASP A 99 -6.72 -6.05 -10.88
N LEU A 100 -5.38 -6.08 -10.72
CA LEU A 100 -4.59 -7.31 -10.68
C LEU A 100 -3.41 -7.14 -9.71
N SER A 101 -3.19 -8.11 -8.84
CA SER A 101 -2.00 -8.24 -8.01
C SER A 101 -0.96 -9.13 -8.69
N VAL A 102 0.18 -8.56 -9.07
CA VAL A 102 1.34 -9.29 -9.63
C VAL A 102 2.33 -9.53 -8.51
N ILE A 103 2.34 -10.75 -7.97
CA ILE A 103 3.12 -11.13 -6.80
C ILE A 103 4.46 -11.72 -7.24
N ALA A 104 5.55 -11.00 -7.02
CA ALA A 104 6.90 -11.43 -7.36
C ALA A 104 7.47 -12.38 -6.30
N VAL A 105 7.89 -13.57 -6.74
CA VAL A 105 8.49 -14.61 -5.89
C VAL A 105 9.87 -14.95 -6.44
N PRO A 106 10.97 -14.73 -5.68
CA PRO A 106 12.31 -14.99 -6.18
C PRO A 106 12.59 -16.50 -6.26
N ALA A 107 13.15 -16.94 -7.38
CA ALA A 107 13.45 -18.35 -7.65
C ALA A 107 14.47 -18.97 -6.67
N THR A 108 15.24 -18.13 -5.98
CA THR A 108 16.30 -18.53 -5.05
C THR A 108 15.78 -18.79 -3.63
N SER A 109 14.94 -17.92 -3.10
CA SER A 109 14.38 -18.02 -1.72
C SER A 109 12.98 -18.64 -1.68
N GLY A 110 12.14 -18.43 -2.70
CA GLY A 110 10.77 -18.92 -2.72
C GLY A 110 9.81 -18.03 -1.92
N LEU A 111 8.88 -18.66 -1.20
CA LEU A 111 7.90 -17.96 -0.37
C LEU A 111 8.57 -17.32 0.84
N GLU A 112 8.21 -16.06 1.10
CA GLU A 112 8.71 -15.26 2.22
C GLU A 112 7.54 -14.53 2.89
N THR A 113 7.72 -14.06 4.12
CA THR A 113 6.66 -13.39 4.91
C THR A 113 5.94 -12.26 4.15
N GLY A 114 6.68 -11.46 3.38
CA GLY A 114 6.08 -10.40 2.56
C GLY A 114 5.15 -10.94 1.47
N THR A 115 5.41 -12.14 0.92
CA THR A 115 4.54 -12.81 -0.05
C THR A 115 3.19 -13.15 0.57
N ASP A 116 3.19 -13.69 1.80
CA ASP A 116 1.96 -14.00 2.55
C ASP A 116 1.12 -12.74 2.80
N ILE A 117 1.76 -11.71 3.31
CA ILE A 117 1.07 -10.48 3.69
C ILE A 117 0.40 -9.81 2.48
N VAL A 118 1.13 -9.65 1.37
CA VAL A 118 0.56 -9.00 0.18
C VAL A 118 -0.48 -9.85 -0.52
N SER A 119 -0.36 -11.19 -0.47
CA SER A 119 -1.41 -12.11 -0.93
C SER A 119 -2.69 -11.94 -0.10
N GLY A 120 -2.55 -11.82 1.23
CA GLY A 120 -3.67 -11.54 2.13
C GLY A 120 -4.33 -10.18 1.86
N TYR A 121 -3.56 -9.15 1.53
CA TYR A 121 -4.13 -7.85 1.13
C TYR A 121 -4.87 -7.91 -0.21
N ALA A 122 -4.39 -8.70 -1.17
CA ALA A 122 -5.11 -8.93 -2.42
C ALA A 122 -6.46 -9.63 -2.17
N ASP A 123 -6.48 -10.62 -1.25
CA ASP A 123 -7.72 -11.30 -0.83
C ASP A 123 -8.68 -10.34 -0.10
N GLU A 124 -8.17 -9.48 0.78
CA GLU A 124 -8.97 -8.45 1.50
C GLU A 124 -9.71 -7.53 0.52
N TYR A 125 -9.06 -7.14 -0.59
CA TYR A 125 -9.67 -6.29 -1.62
C TYR A 125 -10.39 -7.07 -2.73
N GLY A 126 -10.38 -8.40 -2.69
CA GLY A 126 -10.99 -9.24 -3.72
C GLY A 126 -10.33 -9.11 -5.10
N ILE A 127 -9.02 -8.81 -5.15
CA ILE A 127 -8.28 -8.57 -6.38
C ILE A 127 -7.71 -9.90 -6.90
N PRO A 128 -7.91 -10.23 -8.19
CA PRO A 128 -7.25 -11.35 -8.84
C PRO A 128 -5.73 -11.33 -8.67
N LYS A 129 -5.14 -12.50 -8.50
CA LYS A 129 -3.69 -12.68 -8.27
C LYS A 129 -3.02 -13.34 -9.46
N MET A 130 -1.77 -12.97 -9.70
CA MET A 130 -0.83 -13.62 -10.59
C MET A 130 0.52 -13.75 -9.87
N TYR A 131 1.12 -14.93 -9.90
CA TYR A 131 2.48 -15.10 -9.41
C TYR A 131 3.49 -14.97 -10.53
N VAL A 132 4.58 -14.27 -10.27
CA VAL A 132 5.73 -14.16 -11.19
C VAL A 132 6.95 -14.67 -10.48
N VAL A 133 7.45 -15.84 -10.92
CA VAL A 133 8.74 -16.35 -10.42
C VAL A 133 9.85 -15.59 -11.11
N THR A 134 10.60 -14.82 -10.33
CA THR A 134 11.68 -13.94 -10.77
C THR A 134 13.07 -14.57 -10.59
N MET A 135 14.11 -13.95 -11.13
CA MET A 135 15.51 -14.34 -10.90
C MET A 135 15.86 -15.78 -11.30
N LEU A 136 15.19 -16.30 -12.33
CA LEU A 136 15.48 -17.63 -12.86
C LEU A 136 16.87 -17.76 -13.55
N ASP A 137 17.56 -16.63 -13.73
CA ASP A 137 18.95 -16.53 -14.22
C ASP A 137 20.02 -16.73 -13.14
N LYS A 138 19.61 -16.88 -11.88
CA LYS A 138 20.53 -17.05 -10.75
C LYS A 138 20.85 -18.52 -10.48
N GLU A 139 21.92 -18.77 -9.73
CA GLU A 139 22.25 -20.11 -9.23
C GLU A 139 21.24 -20.60 -8.18
N HIS A 140 21.11 -21.90 -8.02
CA HIS A 140 20.29 -22.54 -7.01
C HIS A 140 18.78 -22.25 -7.08
N THR A 141 18.25 -22.02 -8.26
CA THR A 141 16.82 -21.82 -8.50
C THR A 141 16.00 -23.09 -8.20
N LYS A 142 14.77 -22.91 -7.66
CA LYS A 142 13.90 -24.01 -7.18
C LYS A 142 12.50 -23.93 -7.77
N PHE A 143 12.34 -23.68 -9.06
CA PHE A 143 11.03 -23.41 -9.68
C PHE A 143 9.93 -24.41 -9.32
N ASN A 144 10.17 -25.73 -9.50
CA ASN A 144 9.16 -26.75 -9.21
C ASN A 144 8.77 -26.82 -7.71
N ALA A 145 9.74 -26.59 -6.81
CA ALA A 145 9.46 -26.53 -5.36
C ALA A 145 8.58 -25.31 -5.05
N ILE A 146 8.88 -24.14 -5.62
CA ILE A 146 8.09 -22.91 -5.46
C ILE A 146 6.65 -23.11 -5.96
N VAL A 147 6.45 -23.74 -7.12
CA VAL A 147 5.11 -24.05 -7.61
C VAL A 147 4.35 -24.93 -6.60
N SER A 148 4.98 -26.01 -6.12
CA SER A 148 4.38 -26.90 -5.12
C SER A 148 4.07 -26.17 -3.79
N ASP A 149 4.97 -25.30 -3.35
CA ASP A 149 4.79 -24.51 -2.14
C ASP A 149 3.64 -23.51 -2.30
N LEU A 150 3.56 -22.78 -3.42
CA LEU A 150 2.45 -21.89 -3.72
C LEU A 150 1.10 -22.63 -3.80
N GLN A 151 1.08 -23.80 -4.43
CA GLN A 151 -0.13 -24.63 -4.54
C GLN A 151 -0.59 -25.17 -3.17
N SER A 152 0.34 -25.58 -2.32
CA SER A 152 0.00 -26.13 -1.01
C SER A 152 -0.35 -25.04 0.01
N HIS A 153 0.28 -23.88 -0.07
CA HIS A 153 0.14 -22.81 0.91
C HIS A 153 -1.06 -21.89 0.59
N PHE A 154 -1.24 -21.48 -0.66
CA PHE A 154 -2.32 -20.58 -1.04
C PHE A 154 -3.50 -21.29 -1.71
N SER A 155 -3.28 -21.92 -2.86
CA SER A 155 -4.34 -22.58 -3.58
C SER A 155 -3.83 -23.53 -4.66
N ARG A 156 -4.46 -24.70 -4.81
CA ARG A 156 -4.20 -25.61 -5.93
C ARG A 156 -4.53 -25.00 -7.31
N ARG A 157 -5.22 -23.85 -7.31
CA ARG A 157 -5.54 -23.07 -8.53
C ARG A 157 -4.34 -22.31 -9.09
N VAL A 158 -3.19 -22.30 -8.40
CA VAL A 158 -1.95 -21.73 -8.92
C VAL A 158 -1.46 -22.61 -10.06
N PHE A 159 -1.49 -22.08 -11.28
CA PHE A 159 -1.20 -22.83 -12.50
C PHE A 159 -0.05 -22.20 -13.29
N PRO A 160 1.06 -22.95 -13.54
CA PRO A 160 2.16 -22.47 -14.35
C PRO A 160 1.79 -22.38 -15.84
N LEU A 161 1.67 -21.17 -16.36
CA LEU A 161 1.44 -20.90 -17.77
C LEU A 161 2.72 -20.93 -18.60
N THR A 162 3.86 -20.75 -17.93
CA THR A 162 5.18 -20.89 -18.55
C THR A 162 6.12 -21.67 -17.63
N LEU A 163 6.97 -22.50 -18.23
CA LEU A 163 7.98 -23.29 -17.52
C LEU A 163 9.39 -22.87 -17.97
N PRO A 164 10.33 -22.66 -17.03
CA PRO A 164 11.73 -22.47 -17.38
C PRO A 164 12.34 -23.79 -17.87
N VAL A 165 13.05 -23.76 -19.00
CA VAL A 165 13.67 -24.96 -19.58
C VAL A 165 15.11 -25.11 -19.07
N ASN A 166 15.88 -24.03 -19.07
CA ASN A 166 17.28 -24.00 -18.66
C ASN A 166 17.54 -23.01 -17.50
N ALA A 167 16.77 -23.14 -16.41
CA ALA A 167 16.91 -22.26 -15.25
C ALA A 167 18.33 -22.26 -14.66
N GLY A 168 18.80 -21.11 -14.21
CA GLY A 168 20.15 -20.87 -13.72
C GLY A 168 20.95 -19.94 -14.62
N PRO A 169 22.27 -19.84 -14.41
CA PRO A 169 23.15 -19.00 -15.23
C PRO A 169 23.00 -19.33 -16.73
N GLY A 170 22.71 -18.31 -17.54
CA GLY A 170 22.42 -18.48 -18.97
C GLY A 170 20.98 -18.83 -19.30
N PHE A 171 20.04 -18.67 -18.35
CA PHE A 171 18.63 -18.84 -18.58
C PHE A 171 18.12 -17.97 -19.74
N ASN A 172 17.56 -18.60 -20.77
CA ASN A 172 17.03 -17.92 -21.94
C ASN A 172 15.88 -18.68 -22.63
N GLN A 173 15.45 -19.82 -22.09
CA GLN A 173 14.41 -20.65 -22.70
C GLN A 173 13.22 -20.84 -21.77
N VAL A 174 12.03 -20.56 -22.30
CA VAL A 174 10.74 -20.68 -21.61
C VAL A 174 9.79 -21.49 -22.48
N ALA A 175 9.24 -22.57 -21.95
CA ALA A 175 8.16 -23.32 -22.59
C ALA A 175 6.81 -22.68 -22.23
N ASP A 176 6.01 -22.37 -23.22
CA ASP A 176 4.67 -21.77 -23.09
C ASP A 176 3.61 -22.87 -23.12
N VAL A 177 2.89 -23.06 -22.02
CA VAL A 177 1.86 -24.10 -21.89
C VAL A 177 0.63 -23.80 -22.74
N LEU A 178 0.23 -22.51 -22.81
CA LEU A 178 -0.96 -22.11 -23.56
C LEU A 178 -0.77 -22.27 -25.08
N ARG A 179 0.43 -21.94 -25.59
CA ARG A 179 0.75 -22.02 -27.04
C ARG A 179 1.39 -23.34 -27.44
N LYS A 180 1.89 -24.12 -26.50
CA LYS A 180 2.64 -25.37 -26.73
C LYS A 180 3.90 -25.12 -27.57
N THR A 181 4.62 -24.03 -27.30
CA THR A 181 5.82 -23.61 -28.02
C THR A 181 6.98 -23.34 -27.09
N LEU A 182 8.20 -23.44 -27.61
CA LEU A 182 9.42 -23.00 -26.93
C LEU A 182 9.77 -21.58 -27.35
N MET A 183 9.92 -20.69 -26.39
CA MET A 183 10.44 -19.33 -26.62
C MET A 183 11.91 -19.27 -26.24
N THR A 184 12.77 -18.97 -27.20
CA THR A 184 14.21 -18.78 -26.97
C THR A 184 14.56 -17.30 -27.08
N TYR A 185 14.97 -16.70 -25.98
CA TYR A 185 15.28 -15.27 -25.86
C TYR A 185 16.72 -14.97 -26.27
N SER A 186 16.91 -13.79 -26.88
CA SER A 186 18.24 -13.29 -27.25
C SER A 186 19.08 -12.95 -26.01
N SER A 187 20.37 -13.20 -26.08
CA SER A 187 21.31 -12.94 -24.98
C SER A 187 21.69 -11.46 -24.79
N ASP A 188 21.21 -10.57 -25.65
CA ASP A 188 21.44 -9.12 -25.63
C ASP A 188 20.50 -8.34 -24.69
N ALA A 189 19.67 -9.06 -23.92
CA ALA A 189 18.64 -8.50 -23.04
C ALA A 189 17.62 -7.59 -23.78
N SER A 190 17.43 -7.76 -25.09
CA SER A 190 16.46 -6.98 -25.88
C SER A 190 15.02 -7.43 -25.66
N GLY A 191 14.78 -8.55 -24.96
CA GLY A 191 13.46 -9.16 -24.79
C GLY A 191 12.92 -9.83 -26.05
N LYS A 192 13.66 -9.86 -27.15
CA LYS A 192 13.28 -10.55 -28.38
C LYS A 192 13.40 -12.05 -28.20
N SER A 193 12.43 -12.77 -28.69
CA SER A 193 12.42 -14.24 -28.68
C SER A 193 12.04 -14.81 -30.02
N GLU A 194 12.52 -16.02 -30.27
CA GLU A 194 12.13 -16.85 -31.41
C GLU A 194 11.25 -18.00 -30.88
N GLU A 195 10.13 -18.25 -31.55
CA GLU A 195 9.28 -19.40 -31.26
C GLU A 195 9.78 -20.62 -32.02
N GLY A 196 9.83 -21.75 -31.34
CA GLY A 196 10.28 -23.02 -31.89
C GLY A 196 9.50 -24.19 -31.28
N ASP A 197 9.85 -25.38 -31.75
CA ASP A 197 9.25 -26.64 -31.27
C ASP A 197 9.72 -26.95 -29.84
N LEU A 198 8.84 -27.54 -29.04
CA LEU A 198 9.18 -28.05 -27.73
C LEU A 198 10.21 -29.20 -27.82
N PRO A 199 11.17 -29.26 -26.89
CA PRO A 199 12.00 -30.45 -26.72
C PRO A 199 11.15 -31.71 -26.48
N GLU A 200 11.54 -32.85 -27.05
CA GLU A 200 10.76 -34.11 -26.98
C GLU A 200 10.49 -34.57 -25.54
N ASP A 201 11.44 -34.32 -24.61
CA ASP A 201 11.32 -34.64 -23.18
C ASP A 201 10.32 -33.76 -22.44
N LEU A 202 9.96 -32.57 -22.97
CA LEU A 202 8.97 -31.66 -22.38
C LEU A 202 7.60 -31.74 -23.06
N LYS A 203 7.53 -32.27 -24.27
CA LYS A 203 6.33 -32.26 -25.08
C LYS A 203 5.16 -32.95 -24.39
N GLU A 204 5.35 -34.17 -23.91
CA GLU A 204 4.30 -34.92 -23.18
C GLU A 204 3.81 -34.17 -21.93
N LYS A 205 4.75 -33.59 -21.17
CA LYS A 205 4.40 -32.81 -19.97
C LYS A 205 3.61 -31.54 -20.32
N ILE A 206 4.01 -30.83 -21.36
CA ILE A 206 3.32 -29.59 -21.80
C ILE A 206 1.94 -29.93 -22.37
N ASP A 207 1.81 -31.01 -23.13
CA ASP A 207 0.51 -31.47 -23.64
C ASP A 207 -0.45 -31.81 -22.50
N GLN A 208 0.01 -32.54 -21.49
CA GLN A 208 -0.78 -32.85 -20.29
C GLN A 208 -1.19 -31.59 -19.52
N MET A 209 -0.25 -30.66 -19.29
CA MET A 209 -0.56 -29.40 -18.61
C MET A 209 -1.52 -28.52 -19.44
N HIS A 210 -1.40 -28.54 -20.76
CA HIS A 210 -2.33 -27.83 -21.63
C HIS A 210 -3.76 -28.38 -21.53
N GLU A 211 -3.92 -29.70 -21.52
CA GLU A 211 -5.22 -30.38 -21.31
C GLU A 211 -5.80 -30.00 -19.94
N GLU A 212 -5.00 -30.07 -18.87
CA GLU A 212 -5.39 -29.66 -17.52
C GLU A 212 -5.82 -28.18 -17.47
N LEU A 213 -5.10 -27.28 -18.18
CA LEU A 213 -5.47 -25.87 -18.29
C LEU A 213 -6.83 -25.68 -18.96
N ILE A 214 -7.10 -26.42 -20.06
CA ILE A 214 -8.38 -26.35 -20.75
C ILE A 214 -9.51 -26.87 -19.85
N GLU A 215 -9.29 -27.95 -19.10
CA GLU A 215 -10.26 -28.44 -18.13
C GLU A 215 -10.58 -27.38 -17.07
N PHE A 216 -9.57 -26.72 -16.45
CA PHE A 216 -9.78 -25.64 -15.50
C PHE A 216 -10.55 -24.45 -16.11
N ILE A 217 -10.25 -24.10 -17.36
CA ILE A 217 -10.96 -23.03 -18.08
C ILE A 217 -12.41 -23.45 -18.31
N ALA A 218 -12.65 -24.67 -18.77
CA ALA A 218 -13.99 -25.18 -19.02
C ALA A 218 -14.84 -25.27 -17.74
N GLU A 219 -14.23 -25.66 -16.61
CA GLU A 219 -14.93 -25.71 -15.31
C GLU A 219 -15.41 -24.33 -14.81
N SER A 220 -14.87 -23.23 -15.35
CA SER A 220 -15.26 -21.88 -14.96
C SER A 220 -16.58 -21.40 -15.60
N ASP A 221 -17.06 -22.05 -16.65
CA ASP A 221 -18.28 -21.72 -17.40
C ASP A 221 -18.97 -22.98 -17.91
N ASP A 222 -20.23 -23.19 -17.48
CA ASP A 222 -21.03 -24.38 -17.88
C ASP A 222 -21.17 -24.54 -19.39
N THR A 223 -21.19 -23.44 -20.15
CA THR A 223 -21.30 -23.48 -21.62
C THR A 223 -20.00 -23.92 -22.29
N LEU A 224 -18.87 -23.52 -21.74
CA LEU A 224 -17.53 -23.96 -22.17
C LEU A 224 -17.31 -25.42 -21.79
N LEU A 225 -17.80 -25.85 -20.62
CA LEU A 225 -17.73 -27.24 -20.17
C LEU A 225 -18.51 -28.18 -21.08
N GLU A 226 -19.76 -27.84 -21.44
CA GLU A 226 -20.58 -28.62 -22.40
C GLU A 226 -19.89 -28.72 -23.76
N LYS A 227 -19.36 -27.62 -24.30
CA LYS A 227 -18.62 -27.61 -25.57
C LYS A 227 -17.36 -28.46 -25.54
N PHE A 228 -16.60 -28.38 -24.44
CA PHE A 228 -15.39 -29.18 -24.26
C PHE A 228 -15.70 -30.69 -24.32
N PHE A 229 -16.78 -31.15 -23.66
CA PHE A 229 -17.20 -32.53 -23.69
C PHE A 229 -17.75 -32.97 -25.07
N ASP A 230 -18.47 -32.08 -25.76
CA ASP A 230 -19.10 -32.42 -27.06
C ASP A 230 -18.11 -32.39 -28.23
N GLN A 231 -17.12 -31.45 -28.20
CA GLN A 231 -16.21 -31.20 -29.32
C GLN A 231 -14.77 -31.65 -29.04
N GLY A 232 -14.44 -32.02 -27.80
CA GLY A 232 -13.11 -32.44 -27.39
C GLY A 232 -12.06 -31.31 -27.35
N GLY A 233 -12.50 -30.03 -27.32
CA GLY A 233 -11.62 -28.86 -27.24
C GLY A 233 -12.39 -27.56 -27.34
N LEU A 234 -11.68 -26.43 -27.11
CA LEU A 234 -12.18 -25.06 -27.23
C LEU A 234 -11.47 -24.34 -28.38
N SER A 235 -12.18 -23.43 -29.05
CA SER A 235 -11.56 -22.51 -30.02
C SER A 235 -10.62 -21.52 -29.33
N GLU A 236 -9.72 -20.87 -30.08
CA GLU A 236 -8.79 -19.87 -29.54
C GLU A 236 -9.51 -18.68 -28.86
N GLU A 237 -10.66 -18.26 -29.40
CA GLU A 237 -11.47 -17.20 -28.85
C GLU A 237 -12.15 -17.63 -27.54
N GLU A 238 -12.67 -18.84 -27.46
CA GLU A 238 -13.27 -19.43 -26.27
C GLU A 238 -12.21 -19.66 -25.17
N LEU A 239 -11.02 -20.16 -25.54
CA LEU A 239 -9.89 -20.25 -24.61
C LEU A 239 -9.49 -18.88 -24.04
N ARG A 240 -9.49 -17.86 -24.89
CA ARG A 240 -9.15 -16.51 -24.47
C ARG A 240 -10.18 -15.94 -23.49
N SER A 241 -11.47 -16.00 -23.83
CA SER A 241 -12.53 -15.49 -22.94
C SER A 241 -12.66 -16.32 -21.68
N GLY A 242 -12.60 -17.64 -21.77
CA GLY A 242 -12.65 -18.52 -20.60
C GLY A 242 -11.46 -18.35 -19.65
N LEU A 243 -10.26 -18.16 -20.17
CA LEU A 243 -9.09 -17.87 -19.32
C LEU A 243 -9.21 -16.52 -18.63
N HIS A 244 -9.75 -15.51 -19.31
CA HIS A 244 -10.05 -14.21 -18.74
C HIS A 244 -11.02 -14.34 -17.55
N GLU A 245 -12.15 -15.01 -17.73
CA GLU A 245 -13.15 -15.24 -16.68
C GLU A 245 -12.60 -16.10 -15.53
N ALA A 246 -11.79 -17.11 -15.84
CA ALA A 246 -11.15 -17.95 -14.84
C ALA A 246 -10.15 -17.18 -13.96
N ILE A 247 -9.45 -16.19 -14.53
CA ILE A 247 -8.57 -15.28 -13.78
C ILE A 247 -9.40 -14.31 -12.94
N LEU A 248 -10.43 -13.71 -13.51
CA LEU A 248 -11.30 -12.74 -12.84
C LEU A 248 -12.00 -13.38 -11.63
N SER A 249 -12.53 -14.59 -11.78
CA SER A 249 -13.17 -15.34 -10.69
C SER A 249 -12.17 -15.95 -9.68
N GLY A 250 -10.87 -15.95 -9.99
CA GLY A 250 -9.85 -16.63 -9.20
C GLY A 250 -9.91 -18.16 -9.31
N SER A 251 -10.60 -18.71 -10.31
CA SER A 251 -10.62 -20.16 -10.61
C SER A 251 -9.27 -20.64 -11.10
N ILE A 252 -8.49 -19.76 -11.75
CA ILE A 252 -7.08 -19.97 -12.08
C ILE A 252 -6.29 -18.79 -11.52
N ILE A 253 -5.16 -19.10 -10.87
CA ILE A 253 -4.17 -18.12 -10.46
C ILE A 253 -2.93 -18.35 -11.33
N PRO A 254 -2.69 -17.50 -12.34
CA PRO A 254 -1.59 -17.70 -13.27
C PRO A 254 -0.23 -17.60 -12.60
N LEU A 255 0.73 -18.42 -13.05
CA LEU A 255 2.12 -18.32 -12.67
C LEU A 255 3.00 -18.22 -13.92
N VAL A 256 3.88 -17.23 -13.96
CA VAL A 256 4.77 -16.95 -15.09
C VAL A 256 6.23 -16.96 -14.64
N ALA A 257 7.10 -17.57 -15.45
CA ALA A 257 8.53 -17.67 -15.23
C ALA A 257 9.28 -16.51 -15.89
N THR A 258 10.15 -15.78 -15.14
CA THR A 258 10.88 -14.61 -15.64
C THR A 258 12.30 -14.48 -15.09
N ALA A 259 13.12 -13.77 -15.85
CA ALA A 259 14.39 -13.18 -15.38
C ALA A 259 14.48 -11.75 -15.94
N ALA A 260 14.05 -10.77 -15.15
CA ALA A 260 13.93 -9.39 -15.58
C ALA A 260 15.28 -8.75 -15.94
N GLN A 261 16.35 -9.07 -15.21
CA GLN A 261 17.68 -8.50 -15.45
C GLN A 261 18.24 -8.91 -16.83
N THR A 262 17.94 -10.12 -17.28
CA THR A 262 18.31 -10.64 -18.60
C THR A 262 17.20 -10.53 -19.64
N ASN A 263 16.07 -9.94 -19.24
CA ASN A 263 14.88 -9.71 -20.05
C ASN A 263 14.30 -11.00 -20.69
N VAL A 264 14.26 -12.07 -19.91
CA VAL A 264 13.66 -13.34 -20.31
C VAL A 264 12.25 -13.47 -19.72
N GLY A 265 11.26 -13.79 -20.53
CA GLY A 265 9.87 -14.00 -20.13
C GLY A 265 9.05 -12.73 -19.89
N VAL A 266 9.66 -11.52 -19.84
CA VAL A 266 8.96 -10.27 -19.50
C VAL A 266 8.03 -9.79 -20.62
N THR A 267 8.42 -9.93 -21.89
CA THR A 267 7.55 -9.63 -23.04
C THR A 267 6.32 -10.53 -23.04
N ARG A 268 6.51 -11.81 -22.70
CA ARG A 268 5.39 -12.76 -22.59
C ARG A 268 4.47 -12.44 -21.41
N LEU A 269 5.02 -11.96 -20.28
CA LEU A 269 4.23 -11.46 -19.15
C LEU A 269 3.37 -10.26 -19.56
N LEU A 270 3.94 -9.29 -20.29
CA LEU A 270 3.20 -8.14 -20.84
C LEU A 270 2.09 -8.57 -21.81
N ASP A 271 2.37 -9.52 -22.70
CA ASP A 271 1.36 -10.13 -23.60
C ASP A 271 0.21 -10.71 -22.79
N PHE A 272 0.56 -11.45 -21.74
CA PHE A 272 -0.41 -12.14 -20.90
C PHE A 272 -1.31 -11.14 -20.16
N ILE A 273 -0.70 -10.15 -19.51
CA ILE A 273 -1.44 -9.07 -18.81
C ILE A 273 -2.38 -8.37 -19.78
N SER A 274 -1.90 -8.00 -20.97
CA SER A 274 -2.70 -7.25 -21.93
C SER A 274 -3.87 -8.04 -22.52
N LYS A 275 -3.69 -9.35 -22.74
CA LYS A 275 -4.68 -10.20 -23.43
C LYS A 275 -5.70 -10.87 -22.51
N TYR A 276 -5.29 -11.25 -21.30
CA TYR A 276 -6.07 -12.14 -20.45
C TYR A 276 -6.42 -11.56 -19.07
N CYS A 277 -5.69 -10.54 -18.59
CA CYS A 277 -5.95 -9.99 -17.28
C CYS A 277 -7.08 -8.95 -17.29
N PRO A 278 -7.80 -8.79 -16.17
CA PRO A 278 -8.96 -7.93 -16.09
C PRO A 278 -8.65 -6.45 -16.36
N SER A 279 -9.65 -5.77 -16.89
CA SER A 279 -9.73 -4.31 -17.02
C SER A 279 -10.64 -3.73 -15.94
N PRO A 280 -10.64 -2.41 -15.71
CA PRO A 280 -11.62 -1.77 -14.83
C PRO A 280 -13.08 -2.01 -15.25
N ALA A 281 -13.34 -2.26 -16.55
CA ALA A 281 -14.68 -2.55 -17.05
C ALA A 281 -15.20 -3.94 -16.64
N ASP A 282 -14.29 -4.88 -16.33
CA ASP A 282 -14.64 -6.23 -15.91
C ASP A 282 -15.03 -6.29 -14.42
N VAL A 283 -14.67 -5.26 -13.64
CA VAL A 283 -15.14 -5.10 -12.26
C VAL A 283 -16.60 -4.66 -12.32
N ALA A 284 -17.51 -5.58 -12.00
CA ALA A 284 -18.93 -5.40 -12.22
C ALA A 284 -19.49 -4.13 -11.56
N GLU A 285 -19.27 -3.98 -10.27
CA GLU A 285 -19.76 -2.84 -9.50
C GLU A 285 -18.88 -2.61 -8.27
N VAL A 286 -18.68 -1.36 -7.90
CA VAL A 286 -17.98 -0.98 -6.66
C VAL A 286 -19.01 -0.47 -5.66
N SER A 287 -19.09 -1.11 -4.49
CA SER A 287 -19.92 -0.63 -3.39
C SER A 287 -19.32 0.65 -2.81
N VAL A 288 -20.16 1.68 -2.68
CA VAL A 288 -19.81 2.98 -2.13
C VAL A 288 -20.90 3.39 -1.13
N THR A 289 -20.57 4.22 -0.16
CA THR A 289 -21.55 4.76 0.78
C THR A 289 -21.98 6.16 0.35
N LYS A 290 -23.20 6.52 0.67
CA LYS A 290 -23.65 7.92 0.51
C LYS A 290 -23.00 8.76 1.60
N SER A 291 -22.44 9.91 1.24
CA SER A 291 -21.75 10.78 2.20
C SER A 291 -22.64 11.13 3.39
N GLY A 292 -22.12 10.88 4.60
CA GLY A 292 -22.84 11.13 5.86
C GLY A 292 -23.96 10.14 6.20
N SER A 293 -24.06 9.00 5.50
CA SER A 293 -24.99 7.92 5.82
C SER A 293 -24.36 6.55 5.56
N ASP A 294 -24.96 5.49 6.12
CA ASP A 294 -24.55 4.10 5.87
C ASP A 294 -25.27 3.49 4.65
N ASP A 295 -25.99 4.31 3.85
CA ASP A 295 -26.70 3.83 2.66
C ASP A 295 -25.70 3.44 1.58
N GLU A 296 -25.72 2.19 1.17
CA GLU A 296 -24.86 1.66 0.11
C GLU A 296 -25.43 1.97 -1.28
N MET A 297 -24.54 2.28 -2.20
CA MET A 297 -24.82 2.47 -3.63
C MET A 297 -23.77 1.70 -4.44
N MET A 298 -24.10 1.39 -5.68
CA MET A 298 -23.18 0.74 -6.61
C MET A 298 -22.81 1.72 -7.72
N ILE A 299 -21.52 1.78 -8.05
CA ILE A 299 -20.99 2.53 -9.20
C ILE A 299 -20.24 1.59 -10.13
N THR A 300 -20.21 1.92 -11.40
CA THR A 300 -19.47 1.16 -12.43
C THR A 300 -18.39 2.02 -13.07
N ALA A 301 -17.35 1.39 -13.58
CA ALA A 301 -16.28 2.07 -14.30
C ALA A 301 -16.74 2.46 -15.73
N SER A 302 -17.71 3.38 -15.82
CA SER A 302 -18.28 3.87 -17.08
C SER A 302 -18.04 5.38 -17.23
N THR A 303 -17.67 5.81 -18.43
CA THR A 303 -17.48 7.23 -18.78
C THR A 303 -18.80 8.02 -18.83
N ASP A 304 -19.94 7.34 -18.94
CA ASP A 304 -21.27 7.96 -19.01
C ASP A 304 -21.82 8.33 -17.63
N GLN A 305 -21.18 7.86 -16.55
CA GLN A 305 -21.56 8.19 -15.18
C GLN A 305 -20.94 9.52 -14.71
N PRO A 306 -21.50 10.15 -13.66
CA PRO A 306 -20.86 11.29 -12.99
C PRO A 306 -19.46 10.93 -12.51
N THR A 307 -18.54 11.89 -12.54
CA THR A 307 -17.13 11.68 -12.14
C THR A 307 -17.02 11.35 -10.65
N SER A 308 -16.26 10.30 -10.35
CA SER A 308 -15.75 10.02 -9.00
C SER A 308 -14.31 9.56 -9.06
N LEU A 309 -13.49 10.04 -8.13
CA LEU A 309 -12.08 9.63 -7.98
C LEU A 309 -11.73 9.40 -6.51
N PHE A 310 -10.77 8.53 -6.31
CA PHE A 310 -10.20 8.18 -5.01
C PHE A 310 -8.73 8.62 -4.95
N ILE A 311 -8.40 9.39 -3.92
CA ILE A 311 -7.02 9.84 -3.66
C ILE A 311 -6.30 8.76 -2.85
N TYR A 312 -5.36 8.07 -3.48
CA TYR A 312 -4.67 6.96 -2.82
C TYR A 312 -3.29 7.32 -2.26
N LYS A 313 -2.76 8.48 -2.66
CA LYS A 313 -1.46 8.95 -2.21
C LYS A 313 -1.32 10.45 -2.37
N THR A 314 -0.67 11.09 -1.40
CA THR A 314 -0.31 12.51 -1.44
C THR A 314 1.18 12.66 -1.12
N VAL A 315 1.90 13.47 -1.92
CA VAL A 315 3.33 13.72 -1.75
C VAL A 315 3.60 15.21 -1.83
N SER A 316 4.40 15.74 -0.90
CA SER A 316 4.87 17.13 -0.94
C SER A 316 6.20 17.22 -1.70
N GLU A 317 6.18 17.84 -2.87
CA GLU A 317 7.36 18.03 -3.69
C GLU A 317 7.89 19.46 -3.65
N PRO A 318 9.23 19.66 -3.52
CA PRO A 318 9.85 20.98 -3.57
C PRO A 318 9.46 21.71 -4.87
N HIS A 319 9.13 22.99 -4.77
CA HIS A 319 8.77 23.91 -5.88
C HIS A 319 7.47 23.58 -6.64
N VAL A 320 6.83 22.45 -6.40
CA VAL A 320 5.55 22.06 -7.02
C VAL A 320 4.40 22.23 -6.05
N GLY A 321 4.68 21.93 -4.78
CA GLY A 321 3.70 21.81 -3.72
C GLY A 321 3.17 20.39 -3.61
N GLU A 322 1.96 20.26 -3.15
CA GLU A 322 1.30 18.98 -2.96
C GLU A 322 0.86 18.38 -4.29
N LEU A 323 1.21 17.11 -4.49
CA LEU A 323 0.86 16.28 -5.62
C LEU A 323 -0.03 15.14 -5.10
N SER A 324 -1.29 15.11 -5.53
CA SER A 324 -2.25 14.08 -5.15
C SER A 324 -2.43 13.09 -6.29
N PHE A 325 -2.23 11.81 -6.01
CA PHE A 325 -2.40 10.71 -6.95
C PHE A 325 -3.79 10.11 -6.77
N PHE A 326 -4.46 9.82 -7.89
CA PHE A 326 -5.83 9.33 -7.86
C PHE A 326 -6.10 8.25 -8.90
N ARG A 327 -7.13 7.44 -8.65
CA ARG A 327 -7.80 6.59 -9.63
C ARG A 327 -9.19 7.14 -9.92
N VAL A 328 -9.59 7.18 -11.20
CA VAL A 328 -10.95 7.51 -11.62
C VAL A 328 -11.81 6.24 -11.51
N TYR A 329 -12.88 6.30 -10.71
CA TYR A 329 -13.79 5.16 -10.52
C TYR A 329 -15.02 5.22 -11.44
N SER A 330 -15.50 6.42 -11.75
CA SER A 330 -16.58 6.62 -12.72
C SER A 330 -16.42 7.95 -13.45
N GLY A 331 -17.05 8.08 -14.60
CA GLY A 331 -17.00 9.29 -15.40
C GLY A 331 -15.65 9.54 -16.06
N SER A 332 -15.33 10.80 -16.22
CA SER A 332 -14.03 11.27 -16.71
C SER A 332 -13.63 12.56 -16.02
N VAL A 333 -12.32 12.78 -15.85
CA VAL A 333 -11.78 13.97 -15.20
C VAL A 333 -10.89 14.76 -16.13
N LYS A 334 -11.00 16.10 -16.09
CA LYS A 334 -10.19 17.04 -16.87
C LYS A 334 -9.75 18.24 -16.04
N SER A 335 -8.69 18.89 -16.50
CA SER A 335 -8.23 20.14 -15.89
C SER A 335 -9.31 21.21 -15.90
N GLY A 336 -9.41 21.98 -14.80
CA GLY A 336 -10.39 23.04 -14.61
C GLY A 336 -11.78 22.59 -14.19
N GLN A 337 -12.03 21.29 -14.02
CA GLN A 337 -13.28 20.75 -13.52
C GLN A 337 -13.42 21.03 -12.02
N ASP A 338 -14.62 21.44 -11.59
CA ASP A 338 -14.95 21.59 -10.18
C ASP A 338 -15.54 20.28 -9.67
N LEU A 339 -14.97 19.74 -8.58
CA LEU A 339 -15.40 18.53 -7.88
C LEU A 339 -15.62 18.84 -6.42
N ARG A 340 -16.45 18.05 -5.76
CA ARG A 340 -16.66 18.09 -4.31
C ARG A 340 -15.82 17.00 -3.64
N ASN A 341 -15.02 17.37 -2.66
CA ASN A 341 -14.45 16.45 -1.70
C ASN A 341 -15.53 16.12 -0.66
N THR A 342 -16.09 14.92 -0.76
CA THR A 342 -17.19 14.47 0.12
C THR A 342 -16.69 14.12 1.51
N SER A 343 -15.49 13.56 1.62
CA SER A 343 -14.85 13.23 2.89
C SER A 343 -14.56 14.47 3.76
N ARG A 344 -14.29 15.63 3.13
CA ARG A 344 -13.97 16.90 3.80
C ARG A 344 -15.07 17.97 3.66
N HIS A 345 -16.15 17.68 2.94
CA HIS A 345 -17.25 18.63 2.65
C HIS A 345 -16.76 19.95 2.03
N SER A 346 -15.73 19.90 1.19
CA SER A 346 -15.11 21.07 0.54
C SER A 346 -15.18 20.97 -0.97
N ASN A 347 -15.06 22.12 -1.65
CA ASN A 347 -15.00 22.16 -3.12
C ASN A 347 -13.55 22.27 -3.57
N GLU A 348 -13.19 21.46 -4.56
CA GLU A 348 -11.89 21.42 -5.18
C GLU A 348 -11.99 21.74 -6.67
N ARG A 349 -11.02 22.46 -7.18
CA ARG A 349 -10.86 22.70 -8.61
C ARG A 349 -9.65 21.92 -9.10
N MET A 350 -9.89 21.01 -10.04
CA MET A 350 -8.83 20.18 -10.63
C MET A 350 -7.81 21.06 -11.35
N GLY A 351 -6.56 21.00 -10.89
CA GLY A 351 -5.43 21.60 -11.57
C GLY A 351 -5.07 20.86 -12.87
N PRO A 352 -3.88 21.11 -13.44
CA PRO A 352 -3.35 20.27 -14.51
C PRO A 352 -3.26 18.81 -14.07
N ILE A 353 -3.69 17.90 -14.95
CA ILE A 353 -3.73 16.45 -14.71
C ILE A 353 -2.59 15.79 -15.46
N PHE A 354 -1.88 14.89 -14.80
CA PHE A 354 -0.70 14.25 -15.33
C PHE A 354 -0.82 12.72 -15.32
N SER A 355 -0.32 12.09 -16.38
CA SER A 355 0.15 10.70 -16.33
C SER A 355 1.59 10.69 -15.82
N MET A 356 1.94 9.72 -14.99
CA MET A 356 3.22 9.66 -14.29
C MET A 356 4.05 8.46 -14.74
N ASN A 357 5.36 8.67 -14.91
CA ASN A 357 6.38 7.63 -14.97
C ASN A 357 7.51 8.02 -14.01
N GLY A 358 7.41 7.54 -12.77
CA GLY A 358 8.24 8.02 -11.68
C GLY A 358 8.10 9.54 -11.50
N LYS A 359 9.22 10.26 -11.53
CA LYS A 359 9.22 11.74 -11.47
C LYS A 359 8.77 12.44 -12.76
N ASN A 360 8.70 11.72 -13.88
CA ASN A 360 8.36 12.29 -15.17
C ASN A 360 6.85 12.49 -15.30
N ARG A 361 6.43 13.71 -15.62
CA ARG A 361 5.04 14.12 -15.75
C ARG A 361 4.74 14.42 -17.21
N LYS A 362 3.61 13.88 -17.68
CA LYS A 362 3.09 14.17 -19.01
C LYS A 362 1.65 14.63 -18.88
N ASP A 363 1.30 15.77 -19.49
CA ASP A 363 -0.09 16.24 -19.49
C ASP A 363 -1.01 15.16 -20.06
N ALA A 364 -1.99 14.74 -19.26
CA ALA A 364 -2.93 13.70 -19.62
C ALA A 364 -4.15 14.24 -20.39
N GLY A 365 -4.45 15.54 -20.23
CA GLY A 365 -5.63 16.17 -20.80
C GLY A 365 -6.92 15.70 -20.15
N VAL A 366 -7.38 14.50 -20.47
CA VAL A 366 -8.56 13.83 -19.89
C VAL A 366 -8.17 12.42 -19.48
N LEU A 367 -8.60 11.98 -18.29
CA LEU A 367 -8.54 10.60 -17.84
C LEU A 367 -9.95 10.05 -17.67
N ASN A 368 -10.17 8.83 -18.16
CA ASN A 368 -11.45 8.13 -18.12
C ASN A 368 -11.56 7.21 -16.90
N ALA A 369 -12.76 6.73 -16.63
CA ALA A 369 -13.02 5.71 -15.62
C ALA A 369 -12.03 4.53 -15.77
N GLY A 370 -11.43 4.15 -14.66
CA GLY A 370 -10.38 3.13 -14.57
C GLY A 370 -8.96 3.67 -14.63
N ASP A 371 -8.69 4.87 -15.20
CA ASP A 371 -7.33 5.35 -15.35
C ASP A 371 -6.77 5.98 -14.06
N ILE A 372 -5.45 6.04 -13.99
CA ILE A 372 -4.69 6.56 -12.84
C ILE A 372 -3.95 7.82 -13.27
N GLY A 373 -4.00 8.83 -12.43
CA GLY A 373 -3.32 10.10 -12.68
C GLY A 373 -2.87 10.81 -11.42
N ALA A 374 -2.32 12.00 -11.64
CA ALA A 374 -1.92 12.89 -10.57
C ALA A 374 -2.38 14.33 -10.87
N VAL A 375 -2.65 15.08 -9.81
CA VAL A 375 -3.06 16.49 -9.87
C VAL A 375 -2.29 17.29 -8.83
N VAL A 376 -1.99 18.54 -9.14
CA VAL A 376 -1.28 19.44 -8.23
C VAL A 376 -2.23 20.48 -7.64
N LYS A 377 -1.86 20.96 -6.43
CA LYS A 377 -2.48 22.15 -5.80
C LYS A 377 -3.96 21.98 -5.42
N LEU A 378 -4.38 20.80 -5.03
CA LEU A 378 -5.61 20.66 -4.28
C LEU A 378 -5.44 21.37 -2.91
N LYS A 379 -6.52 21.92 -2.36
CA LYS A 379 -6.44 22.81 -1.19
C LYS A 379 -6.68 22.08 0.14
N ASN A 380 -7.60 21.15 0.14
CA ASN A 380 -8.04 20.45 1.34
C ASN A 380 -8.40 18.99 0.97
N THR A 381 -7.42 18.29 0.39
CA THR A 381 -7.61 16.91 -0.08
C THR A 381 -6.41 16.06 0.32
N HIS A 382 -6.66 14.94 0.97
CA HIS A 382 -5.66 14.07 1.58
C HIS A 382 -5.80 12.63 1.08
N THR A 383 -4.82 11.79 1.41
CA THR A 383 -4.88 10.35 1.12
C THR A 383 -6.12 9.72 1.77
N GLY A 384 -6.87 8.97 0.99
CA GLY A 384 -8.13 8.33 1.40
C GLY A 384 -9.39 9.13 1.06
N ASP A 385 -9.27 10.39 0.61
CA ASP A 385 -10.42 11.22 0.28
C ASP A 385 -11.08 10.83 -1.06
N THR A 386 -12.39 11.05 -1.14
CA THR A 386 -13.19 10.92 -2.35
C THR A 386 -13.53 12.29 -2.93
N LEU A 387 -13.24 12.46 -4.23
CA LEU A 387 -13.68 13.62 -5.00
C LEU A 387 -14.73 13.20 -6.03
N CYS A 388 -15.88 13.86 -6.07
CA CYS A 388 -16.93 13.52 -7.01
C CYS A 388 -17.65 14.75 -7.60
N ASP A 389 -18.37 14.51 -8.69
CA ASP A 389 -19.31 15.50 -9.24
C ASP A 389 -20.34 15.87 -8.18
N ALA A 390 -20.75 17.14 -8.13
CA ALA A 390 -21.72 17.64 -7.14
C ALA A 390 -23.08 16.92 -7.14
N LYS A 391 -23.38 16.17 -8.20
CA LYS A 391 -24.59 15.34 -8.32
C LYS A 391 -24.45 13.95 -7.68
N LEU A 392 -23.21 13.55 -7.36
CA LEU A 392 -22.86 12.24 -6.83
C LEU A 392 -22.29 12.43 -5.43
N ASP A 393 -23.13 12.31 -4.41
CA ASP A 393 -22.74 12.53 -3.01
C ASP A 393 -22.37 11.20 -2.35
N ILE A 394 -21.19 10.66 -2.71
CA ILE A 394 -20.69 9.33 -2.28
C ILE A 394 -19.31 9.41 -1.63
N GLU A 395 -18.98 8.37 -0.88
CA GLU A 395 -17.65 8.08 -0.36
C GLU A 395 -17.21 6.68 -0.81
N LEU A 396 -16.03 6.62 -1.43
CA LEU A 396 -15.37 5.37 -1.80
C LEU A 396 -14.76 4.73 -0.54
N PRO A 397 -14.76 3.39 -0.41
CA PRO A 397 -14.12 2.71 0.71
C PRO A 397 -12.67 3.14 0.88
N GLY A 398 -12.31 3.56 2.08
CA GLY A 398 -10.97 4.00 2.43
C GLY A 398 -9.95 2.87 2.47
N ILE A 399 -8.70 3.21 2.79
CA ILE A 399 -7.60 2.26 3.02
C ILE A 399 -7.48 2.02 4.52
N VAL A 400 -7.63 0.76 4.96
CA VAL A 400 -7.35 0.38 6.34
C VAL A 400 -5.86 0.08 6.45
N PHE A 401 -5.08 1.08 6.80
CA PHE A 401 -3.63 0.94 6.94
C PHE A 401 -3.25 0.03 8.11
N PRO A 402 -2.12 -0.71 8.02
CA PRO A 402 -1.61 -1.48 9.14
C PRO A 402 -1.25 -0.58 10.32
N ALA A 403 -1.54 -1.04 11.53
CA ALA A 403 -1.23 -0.30 12.74
C ALA A 403 0.28 -0.29 13.02
N PRO A 404 0.84 0.82 13.54
CA PRO A 404 2.24 0.90 13.89
C PRO A 404 2.61 -0.07 15.01
N SER A 405 3.81 -0.68 14.91
CA SER A 405 4.30 -1.70 15.83
C SER A 405 5.42 -1.22 16.74
N ILE A 406 6.11 -0.14 16.38
CA ILE A 406 7.21 0.43 17.16
C ILE A 406 6.94 1.90 17.53
N HIS A 407 7.52 2.33 18.64
CA HIS A 407 7.32 3.66 19.20
C HIS A 407 8.64 4.21 19.70
N GLU A 408 8.98 5.44 19.30
CA GLU A 408 10.18 6.16 19.73
C GLU A 408 9.84 7.58 20.16
N ALA A 409 10.57 8.13 21.10
CA ALA A 409 10.42 9.52 21.52
C ALA A 409 11.43 10.40 20.78
N VAL A 410 10.97 11.54 20.27
CA VAL A 410 11.79 12.51 19.54
C VAL A 410 12.43 13.50 20.52
N VAL A 411 13.74 13.65 20.43
CA VAL A 411 14.49 14.66 21.18
C VAL A 411 15.16 15.63 20.20
N THR A 412 14.90 16.90 20.38
CA THR A 412 15.50 17.97 19.57
C THR A 412 16.97 18.19 19.92
N LYS A 413 17.85 18.33 18.92
CA LYS A 413 19.24 18.72 19.12
C LYS A 413 19.39 20.22 19.37
N SER A 414 18.47 21.02 18.85
CA SER A 414 18.50 22.50 18.96
C SER A 414 17.26 23.03 19.64
N LYS A 415 17.42 24.00 20.52
CA LYS A 415 16.29 24.72 21.14
C LYS A 415 15.61 25.62 20.10
N GLY A 416 14.28 25.61 20.06
CA GLY A 416 13.47 26.47 19.19
C GLY A 416 13.03 25.83 17.87
N ASP A 417 13.31 24.53 17.67
CA ASP A 417 12.87 23.79 16.48
C ASP A 417 11.51 23.07 16.67
N GLU A 418 10.86 23.25 17.84
CA GLU A 418 9.63 22.53 18.19
C GLU A 418 8.48 22.77 17.17
N GLU A 419 8.33 24.00 16.68
CA GLU A 419 7.31 24.35 15.68
C GLU A 419 7.62 23.72 14.33
N LYS A 420 8.89 23.70 13.93
CA LYS A 420 9.31 23.05 12.67
C LYS A 420 9.13 21.54 12.76
N ILE A 421 9.40 20.92 13.91
CA ILE A 421 9.16 19.50 14.14
C ILE A 421 7.67 19.19 14.00
N ALA A 422 6.81 19.95 14.67
CA ALA A 422 5.36 19.74 14.60
C ALA A 422 4.86 19.83 13.15
N THR A 423 5.29 20.85 12.41
CA THR A 423 4.96 21.02 10.99
C THR A 423 5.53 19.87 10.14
N GLY A 424 6.78 19.49 10.39
CA GLY A 424 7.44 18.40 9.66
C GLY A 424 6.76 17.05 9.88
N LEU A 425 6.47 16.71 11.14
CA LEU A 425 5.77 15.46 11.47
C LEU A 425 4.35 15.42 10.88
N ALA A 426 3.63 16.53 10.90
CA ALA A 426 2.32 16.63 10.28
C ALA A 426 2.39 16.38 8.76
N THR A 427 3.35 17.02 8.08
CA THR A 427 3.53 16.80 6.63
C THR A 427 3.93 15.36 6.30
N LEU A 428 4.82 14.75 7.11
CA LEU A 428 5.26 13.37 6.88
C LEU A 428 4.15 12.35 7.17
N HIS A 429 3.26 12.64 8.13
CA HIS A 429 2.06 11.83 8.38
C HIS A 429 1.07 11.88 7.21
N GLU A 430 0.91 13.03 6.57
CA GLU A 430 0.09 13.16 5.36
C GLU A 430 0.66 12.39 4.18
N GLU A 431 2.01 12.33 4.05
CA GLU A 431 2.68 11.55 3.01
C GLU A 431 2.61 10.03 3.27
N ASP A 432 2.64 9.61 4.55
CA ASP A 432 2.61 8.22 4.99
C ASP A 432 1.66 8.05 6.19
N PRO A 433 0.41 7.66 5.97
CA PRO A 433 -0.58 7.46 7.04
C PRO A 433 -0.24 6.34 8.03
N THR A 434 0.71 5.45 7.72
CA THR A 434 1.19 4.41 8.65
C THR A 434 2.16 4.96 9.70
N PHE A 435 2.75 6.12 9.42
CA PHE A 435 3.53 6.87 10.38
C PHE A 435 2.61 7.77 11.21
N VAL A 436 2.60 7.60 12.52
CA VAL A 436 1.74 8.35 13.44
C VAL A 436 2.59 9.08 14.47
N TYR A 437 2.17 10.26 14.88
CA TYR A 437 2.83 11.00 15.94
C TYR A 437 1.82 11.51 16.98
N ARG A 438 2.25 11.61 18.23
CA ARG A 438 1.46 12.19 19.34
C ARG A 438 2.35 12.97 20.28
N VAL A 439 1.79 14.04 20.84
CA VAL A 439 2.43 14.80 21.93
C VAL A 439 1.88 14.32 23.26
N ASP A 440 2.73 13.74 24.08
CA ASP A 440 2.41 13.38 25.46
C ASP A 440 2.69 14.59 26.36
N SER A 441 1.64 15.25 26.80
CA SER A 441 1.74 16.47 27.61
C SER A 441 2.18 16.18 29.04
N GLU A 442 1.92 14.99 29.56
CA GLU A 442 2.29 14.57 30.91
C GLU A 442 3.80 14.33 31.01
N LEU A 443 4.35 13.57 30.11
CA LEU A 443 5.78 13.24 30.06
C LEU A 443 6.59 14.28 29.26
N LYS A 444 5.91 15.24 28.62
CA LYS A 444 6.50 16.27 27.75
C LYS A 444 7.38 15.66 26.68
N GLN A 445 6.84 14.66 25.97
CA GLN A 445 7.51 13.96 24.89
C GLN A 445 6.67 14.02 23.63
N THR A 446 7.33 14.11 22.47
CA THR A 446 6.73 13.81 21.19
C THR A 446 7.10 12.38 20.84
N ILE A 447 6.10 11.51 20.72
CA ILE A 447 6.27 10.11 20.38
C ILE A 447 5.90 9.93 18.92
N ILE A 448 6.77 9.28 18.15
CA ILE A 448 6.52 8.84 16.79
C ILE A 448 6.35 7.33 16.78
N SER A 449 5.50 6.85 15.89
CA SER A 449 5.16 5.44 15.80
C SER A 449 5.14 5.02 14.33
N GLY A 450 5.66 3.84 14.03
CA GLY A 450 5.77 3.32 12.68
C GLY A 450 5.71 1.80 12.63
N LEU A 451 5.77 1.25 11.42
CA LEU A 451 5.73 -0.20 11.16
C LEU A 451 7.07 -0.88 11.48
N GLY A 452 8.19 -0.16 11.37
CA GLY A 452 9.52 -0.67 11.65
C GLY A 452 10.56 0.43 11.85
N GLU A 453 11.75 0.04 12.31
CA GLU A 453 12.86 0.97 12.62
C GLU A 453 13.30 1.75 11.38
N LEU A 454 13.38 1.09 10.22
CA LEU A 454 13.78 1.72 8.97
C LEU A 454 12.83 2.86 8.56
N GLN A 455 11.52 2.70 8.77
CA GLN A 455 10.55 3.77 8.50
C GLN A 455 10.83 5.00 9.40
N LEU A 456 11.07 4.79 10.70
CA LEU A 456 11.36 5.90 11.62
C LEU A 456 12.71 6.59 11.32
N GLU A 457 13.74 5.85 10.93
CA GLU A 457 14.99 6.42 10.43
C GLU A 457 14.77 7.33 9.22
N ILE A 458 13.93 6.88 8.26
CA ILE A 458 13.60 7.67 7.07
C ILE A 458 12.83 8.95 7.44
N VAL A 459 11.93 8.87 8.41
CA VAL A 459 11.24 10.06 8.95
C VAL A 459 12.25 11.08 9.51
N VAL A 460 13.23 10.63 10.30
CA VAL A 460 14.30 11.50 10.84
C VAL A 460 15.13 12.12 9.71
N ASP A 461 15.53 11.32 8.72
CA ASP A 461 16.25 11.81 7.55
C ASP A 461 15.45 12.85 6.76
N ARG A 462 14.14 12.64 6.58
CA ARG A 462 13.23 13.59 5.89
C ARG A 462 13.03 14.87 6.68
N LEU A 463 12.93 14.80 8.02
CA LEU A 463 12.91 15.99 8.90
C LEU A 463 14.16 16.84 8.70
N LYS A 464 15.33 16.21 8.63
CA LYS A 464 16.59 16.89 8.36
C LYS A 464 16.62 17.51 6.96
N GLN A 465 16.26 16.76 5.93
CA GLN A 465 16.40 17.19 4.54
C GLN A 465 15.36 18.24 4.12
N LYS A 466 14.08 18.03 4.49
CA LYS A 466 12.97 18.91 4.06
C LYS A 466 12.79 20.13 5.00
N PHE A 467 13.01 19.96 6.31
CA PHE A 467 12.70 20.97 7.32
C PHE A 467 13.94 21.55 8.03
N ASN A 468 15.14 21.00 7.72
CA ASN A 468 16.40 21.37 8.35
C ASN A 468 16.36 21.26 9.89
N VAL A 469 15.79 20.14 10.38
CA VAL A 469 15.66 19.83 11.80
C VAL A 469 16.37 18.53 12.11
N GLU A 470 17.27 18.58 13.10
CA GLU A 470 17.97 17.39 13.59
C GLU A 470 17.37 16.91 14.91
N VAL A 471 17.03 15.62 14.95
CA VAL A 471 16.47 14.96 16.13
C VAL A 471 17.21 13.66 16.42
N ASP A 472 17.16 13.22 17.66
CA ASP A 472 17.53 11.87 18.08
C ASP A 472 16.27 11.11 18.49
N LEU A 473 16.25 9.82 18.26
CA LEU A 473 15.24 8.90 18.74
C LEU A 473 15.72 8.24 20.03
N ILE A 474 14.86 8.18 21.01
CA ILE A 474 15.12 7.54 22.30
C ILE A 474 13.92 6.69 22.73
N GLU A 475 14.13 5.74 23.61
CA GLU A 475 13.06 4.95 24.20
C GLU A 475 12.03 5.86 24.90
N PRO A 476 10.71 5.71 24.62
CA PRO A 476 9.67 6.50 25.27
C PRO A 476 9.63 6.24 26.78
N LYS A 477 9.48 7.29 27.56
CA LYS A 477 9.26 7.13 28.99
C LYS A 477 7.92 6.45 29.26
N VAL A 478 7.91 5.55 30.20
CA VAL A 478 6.67 4.90 30.64
C VAL A 478 6.07 5.72 31.80
N PRO A 479 4.81 6.17 31.70
CA PRO A 479 4.15 6.88 32.79
C PRO A 479 3.82 5.91 33.91
N TYR A 480 4.72 5.74 34.84
CA TYR A 480 4.46 4.93 36.03
C TYR A 480 3.44 5.64 36.93
N ARG A 481 2.51 4.87 37.45
CA ARG A 481 1.52 5.33 38.41
C ARG A 481 1.76 4.61 39.73
N GLU A 482 1.78 5.36 40.82
CA GLU A 482 1.83 4.79 42.16
C GLU A 482 0.43 4.36 42.60
N THR A 483 0.36 3.31 43.39
CA THR A 483 -0.86 2.85 44.04
C THR A 483 -0.55 2.35 45.46
N ILE A 484 -1.58 2.36 46.30
CA ILE A 484 -1.49 1.85 47.66
C ILE A 484 -2.17 0.45 47.72
N ARG A 485 -1.62 -0.44 48.56
CA ARG A 485 -2.17 -1.78 48.78
C ARG A 485 -2.91 -1.91 50.12
N GLY A 486 -2.83 -0.91 50.96
CA GLY A 486 -3.46 -0.93 52.26
C GLY A 486 -3.89 0.45 52.73
N LYS A 487 -4.69 0.52 53.77
CA LYS A 487 -5.13 1.75 54.40
C LYS A 487 -3.94 2.43 55.07
N GLY A 488 -3.78 3.75 54.84
CA GLY A 488 -2.78 4.61 55.45
C GLY A 488 -3.43 5.82 56.10
N GLU A 489 -2.87 6.26 57.23
CA GLU A 489 -3.30 7.46 57.97
C GLU A 489 -2.12 8.39 58.18
N SER A 490 -2.32 9.67 57.95
CA SER A 490 -1.30 10.69 58.19
C SER A 490 -1.93 12.00 58.61
N LYS A 491 -1.12 12.81 59.31
CA LYS A 491 -1.48 14.16 59.64
C LYS A 491 -0.37 15.16 59.28
N TYR A 492 -0.77 16.31 58.84
CA TYR A 492 0.16 17.41 58.62
C TYR A 492 -0.33 18.68 59.28
N ARG A 493 0.58 19.39 59.98
CA ARG A 493 0.33 20.67 60.64
C ARG A 493 1.17 21.74 59.97
N HIS A 494 0.50 22.67 59.34
CA HIS A 494 1.13 23.89 58.83
C HIS A 494 1.07 24.98 59.89
N LYS A 495 2.20 25.47 60.32
CA LYS A 495 2.32 26.65 61.22
C LYS A 495 3.43 27.54 60.71
N LYS A 496 3.06 28.70 60.22
CA LYS A 496 4.05 29.71 59.72
C LYS A 496 3.69 31.07 60.26
N GLN A 497 4.65 31.73 60.90
CA GLN A 497 4.51 33.11 61.41
C GLN A 497 5.73 33.89 60.96
N SER A 498 5.52 34.85 60.06
CA SER A 498 6.57 35.78 59.57
C SER A 498 6.00 37.17 59.57
N GLY A 499 5.96 37.81 60.80
CA GLY A 499 5.46 39.16 60.98
C GLY A 499 3.97 39.35 60.74
N GLY A 500 3.19 39.80 61.72
CA GLY A 500 1.75 40.03 61.59
C GLY A 500 0.89 38.77 61.76
N ALA A 501 -0.09 38.55 60.91
CA ALA A 501 -1.03 37.42 60.99
C ALA A 501 -0.34 36.05 60.65
N GLY A 502 -0.40 35.10 61.59
CA GLY A 502 0.14 33.74 61.40
C GLY A 502 -0.79 32.88 60.58
N GLN A 503 -0.20 31.93 59.89
CA GLN A 503 -0.91 30.86 59.15
C GLN A 503 -0.94 29.59 60.01
N PHE A 504 -2.11 29.00 60.20
CA PHE A 504 -2.26 27.72 60.89
C PHE A 504 -3.30 26.87 60.21
N ALA A 505 -2.94 25.61 59.93
CA ALA A 505 -3.87 24.59 59.49
C ALA A 505 -3.35 23.22 59.93
N GLU A 506 -4.23 22.32 60.30
CA GLU A 506 -3.92 20.91 60.57
C GLU A 506 -4.93 20.03 59.85
N VAL A 507 -4.42 19.10 59.05
CA VAL A 507 -5.22 18.15 58.28
C VAL A 507 -4.83 16.75 58.68
N TRP A 508 -5.84 15.95 59.00
CA TRP A 508 -5.74 14.50 59.21
C TRP A 508 -6.38 13.83 58.02
N MET A 509 -5.68 12.89 57.40
CA MET A 509 -6.14 12.23 56.19
C MET A 509 -5.95 10.71 56.30
N THR A 510 -6.94 9.99 55.82
CA THR A 510 -6.90 8.55 55.61
C THR A 510 -6.95 8.30 54.13
N VAL A 511 -6.06 7.44 53.62
CA VAL A 511 -6.11 6.95 52.22
C VAL A 511 -6.43 5.45 52.24
N GLU A 512 -7.33 5.03 51.36
CA GLU A 512 -7.77 3.66 51.23
C GLU A 512 -7.63 3.21 49.75
N PRO A 513 -7.21 1.95 49.49
CA PRO A 513 -7.09 1.48 48.12
C PRO A 513 -8.49 1.30 47.49
N LYS A 514 -8.59 1.67 46.22
CA LYS A 514 -9.76 1.41 45.34
C LYS A 514 -9.41 0.35 44.30
N ALA A 515 -10.41 -0.13 43.56
CA ALA A 515 -10.18 -1.04 42.45
C ALA A 515 -9.44 -0.34 41.29
N ARG A 516 -8.73 -1.13 40.49
CA ARG A 516 -7.92 -0.61 39.37
C ARG A 516 -8.82 0.13 38.35
N GLY A 517 -8.47 1.36 38.04
CA GLY A 517 -9.19 2.19 37.06
C GLY A 517 -10.26 3.12 37.66
N GLU A 518 -10.57 3.02 38.98
CA GLU A 518 -11.57 3.86 39.64
C GLU A 518 -11.07 5.29 39.99
N GLY A 519 -9.79 5.57 39.75
CA GLY A 519 -9.20 6.90 39.99
C GLY A 519 -9.16 7.30 41.46
N VAL A 520 -9.13 8.62 41.72
CA VAL A 520 -9.08 9.22 43.06
C VAL A 520 -10.47 9.76 43.40
N GLU A 521 -10.95 9.43 44.60
CA GLU A 521 -12.20 9.94 45.12
C GLU A 521 -11.93 10.64 46.47
N PHE A 522 -12.37 11.86 46.60
CA PHE A 522 -12.25 12.61 47.86
C PHE A 522 -13.53 12.49 48.67
N SER A 523 -13.42 12.05 49.90
CA SER A 523 -14.52 12.00 50.84
C SER A 523 -14.23 12.85 52.09
N ASN A 524 -15.26 13.48 52.61
CA ASN A 524 -15.20 14.31 53.81
C ASN A 524 -15.86 13.59 54.98
N SER A 525 -15.07 13.24 56.01
CA SER A 525 -15.54 12.55 57.23
C SER A 525 -15.66 13.46 58.44
N LEU A 526 -15.69 14.78 58.26
CA LEU A 526 -15.81 15.74 59.38
C LEU A 526 -17.16 15.61 60.07
N VAL A 527 -17.12 15.48 61.41
CA VAL A 527 -18.32 15.39 62.25
C VAL A 527 -18.40 16.64 63.12
N GLY A 528 -19.57 17.30 63.15
CA GLY A 528 -19.82 18.47 63.95
C GLY A 528 -19.25 19.78 63.39
N GLN A 529 -18.93 20.75 64.23
CA GLN A 529 -18.39 22.06 63.86
C GLN A 529 -16.87 22.18 64.11
N SER A 530 -16.10 21.11 63.91
CA SER A 530 -14.66 21.11 64.18
C SER A 530 -13.86 22.04 63.26
N VAL A 531 -14.36 22.25 62.03
CA VAL A 531 -13.79 23.19 61.04
C VAL A 531 -14.92 23.72 60.19
N ASP A 532 -14.86 25.01 59.81
CA ASP A 532 -15.83 25.57 58.85
C ASP A 532 -15.75 24.86 57.51
N ARG A 533 -16.91 24.44 57.00
CA ARG A 533 -17.03 23.68 55.71
C ARG A 533 -16.43 24.42 54.53
N VAL A 534 -16.29 25.74 54.63
CA VAL A 534 -15.69 26.60 53.59
C VAL A 534 -14.23 26.22 53.25
N PHE A 535 -13.52 25.58 54.18
CA PHE A 535 -12.14 25.17 54.00
C PHE A 535 -11.96 23.78 53.34
N VAL A 536 -13.00 22.95 53.32
CA VAL A 536 -12.96 21.59 52.75
C VAL A 536 -12.55 21.58 51.27
N PRO A 537 -13.10 22.46 50.40
CA PRO A 537 -12.70 22.51 49.00
C PRO A 537 -11.20 22.84 48.78
N SER A 538 -10.62 23.58 49.71
CA SER A 538 -9.18 23.88 49.66
C SER A 538 -8.32 22.65 49.97
N VAL A 539 -8.79 21.79 50.90
CA VAL A 539 -8.13 20.49 51.18
C VAL A 539 -8.28 19.54 50.00
N GLU A 540 -9.47 19.42 49.44
CA GLU A 540 -9.73 18.59 48.25
C GLU A 540 -8.86 19.01 47.08
N LYS A 541 -8.75 20.30 46.81
CA LYS A 541 -7.86 20.82 45.76
C LYS A 541 -6.39 20.44 46.02
N GLY A 542 -5.93 20.51 47.28
CA GLY A 542 -4.57 20.10 47.65
C GLY A 542 -4.33 18.60 47.48
N VAL A 543 -5.31 17.78 47.85
CA VAL A 543 -5.24 16.31 47.64
C VAL A 543 -5.17 15.99 46.17
N ASN A 544 -6.07 16.52 45.35
CA ASN A 544 -6.09 16.28 43.92
C ASN A 544 -4.81 16.76 43.22
N ALA A 545 -4.24 17.89 43.66
CA ALA A 545 -2.96 18.38 43.14
C ALA A 545 -1.82 17.41 43.47
N ALA A 546 -1.75 16.89 44.71
CA ALA A 546 -0.71 15.94 45.12
C ALA A 546 -0.84 14.55 44.43
N CYS A 547 -2.05 14.19 43.98
CA CYS A 547 -2.25 12.95 43.23
C CYS A 547 -1.85 13.05 41.74
N VAL A 548 -1.59 14.26 41.24
CA VAL A 548 -1.16 14.52 39.86
C VAL A 548 0.36 14.68 39.75
N GLU A 549 1.03 15.11 40.84
CA GLU A 549 2.49 15.18 40.93
C GLU A 549 3.11 13.76 41.05
#